data_a936f1cf01039e1fca883a45aedd3567
#
_entry.id   a936f1cf01039e1fca883a45aedd3567
#
_cell.length_a   1.000
_cell.length_b   1.000
_cell.length_c   1.000
_cell.angle_alpha   90.00
_cell.angle_beta   90.00
_cell.angle_gamma   90.00
#
_symmetry.space_group_name_H-M   'P 1'
#
loop_
_entity.id
_entity.type
_entity.pdbx_description
1 polymer ?
#
loop_
_entity_poly.entity_id
_entity_poly.type
_entity_poly.pdbx_seq_one_letter_code
_entity_poly.pdbx_strand_id
1 'polypeptide(L)'
;TFFSFLYLQTSLLFILLLYSGAGMICNDVRNNLMEVYFSKPLTWKDYVIGKILSLVILGLSITAVPGILLVLFHNLLLPGMETLQNSWWWPLSITGYSLVIILPTALCILACSALLPSQNYATITIVMALVANTSLAGLLAGLLRERDYLAVSFPLSLRRVGEFLFNESR
;
A
#
# COMPACT_ATOMS: atom_id res chain seq x y z
N THR A 1 -1.80 14.25 -14.71
CA THR A 1 -2.56 13.08 -15.23
C THR A 1 -2.05 11.76 -14.63
N PHE A 2 -0.73 11.49 -14.60
CA PHE A 2 -0.15 10.27 -14.00
C PHE A 2 -0.46 10.12 -12.52
N PHE A 3 -0.34 11.20 -11.76
CA PHE A 3 -0.62 11.20 -10.32
C PHE A 3 -2.08 10.83 -10.02
N SER A 4 -3.03 11.37 -10.80
CA SER A 4 -4.46 11.04 -10.63
C SER A 4 -4.74 9.56 -10.87
N PHE A 5 -4.06 8.95 -11.84
CA PHE A 5 -4.16 7.51 -12.11
C PHE A 5 -3.62 6.68 -10.94
N LEU A 6 -2.43 7.00 -10.45
CA LEU A 6 -1.82 6.31 -9.31
C LEU A 6 -2.66 6.45 -8.03
N TYR A 7 -3.25 7.62 -7.81
CA TYR A 7 -4.14 7.86 -6.67
C TYR A 7 -5.41 6.99 -6.72
N LEU A 8 -6.02 6.88 -7.90
CA LEU A 8 -7.20 6.03 -8.11
C LEU A 8 -6.84 4.54 -7.90
N GLN A 9 -5.67 4.14 -8.37
CA GLN A 9 -5.15 2.79 -8.22
C GLN A 9 -4.84 2.42 -6.77
N THR A 10 -4.45 3.40 -5.93
CA THR A 10 -4.20 3.20 -4.50
C THR A 10 -5.43 2.65 -3.77
N SER A 11 -6.64 3.09 -4.14
CA SER A 11 -7.89 2.58 -3.56
C SER A 11 -8.12 1.10 -3.90
N LEU A 12 -7.91 0.71 -5.15
CA LEU A 12 -8.02 -0.69 -5.59
C LEU A 12 -6.97 -1.57 -4.92
N LEU A 13 -5.72 -1.09 -4.87
CA LEU A 13 -4.62 -1.76 -4.19
C LEU A 13 -4.97 -2.05 -2.73
N PHE A 14 -5.52 -1.05 -2.03
CA PHE A 14 -5.88 -1.21 -0.64
C PHE A 14 -6.91 -2.32 -0.44
N ILE A 15 -7.98 -2.35 -1.25
CA ILE A 15 -9.02 -3.39 -1.19
C ILE A 15 -8.42 -4.78 -1.43
N LEU A 16 -7.54 -4.92 -2.43
CA LEU A 16 -6.91 -6.19 -2.76
C LEU A 16 -5.94 -6.67 -1.67
N LEU A 17 -5.11 -5.76 -1.13
CA LEU A 17 -4.22 -6.08 -0.02
C LEU A 17 -5.00 -6.47 1.24
N LEU A 18 -6.11 -5.78 1.51
CA LEU A 18 -6.97 -6.07 2.64
C LEU A 18 -7.59 -7.47 2.51
N TYR A 19 -8.14 -7.80 1.35
CA TYR A 19 -8.74 -9.11 1.11
C TYR A 19 -7.71 -10.24 1.20
N SER A 20 -6.53 -10.04 0.59
CA SER A 20 -5.45 -11.03 0.61
C SER A 20 -4.79 -11.15 2.00
N GLY A 21 -4.50 -10.03 2.65
CA GLY A 21 -3.70 -10.00 3.87
C GLY A 21 -4.48 -10.27 5.15
N ALA A 22 -5.77 -9.91 5.21
CA ALA A 22 -6.59 -10.06 6.42
C ALA A 22 -6.70 -11.52 6.89
N GLY A 23 -6.67 -12.48 5.97
CA GLY A 23 -6.72 -13.90 6.28
C GLY A 23 -5.37 -14.58 6.47
N MET A 24 -4.25 -13.91 6.17
CA MET A 24 -2.96 -14.58 6.05
C MET A 24 -2.43 -15.20 7.34
N ILE A 25 -2.61 -14.55 8.48
CA ILE A 25 -2.14 -15.05 9.77
C ILE A 25 -3.28 -15.71 10.53
N CYS A 26 -4.46 -15.09 10.60
CA CYS A 26 -5.56 -15.65 11.37
C CYS A 26 -6.02 -17.02 10.83
N ASN A 27 -6.01 -17.26 9.53
CA ASN A 27 -6.35 -18.57 8.96
C ASN A 27 -5.26 -19.62 9.27
N ASP A 28 -3.98 -19.23 9.26
CA ASP A 28 -2.90 -20.15 9.64
C ASP A 28 -3.01 -20.57 11.10
N VAL A 29 -3.32 -19.63 11.99
CA VAL A 29 -3.56 -19.93 13.42
C VAL A 29 -4.80 -20.82 13.59
N ARG A 30 -5.90 -20.47 12.93
CA ARG A 30 -7.16 -21.21 13.02
C ARG A 30 -7.06 -22.65 12.55
N ASN A 31 -6.26 -22.89 11.50
CA ASN A 31 -6.07 -24.22 10.93
C ASN A 31 -4.89 -24.99 11.55
N ASN A 32 -4.32 -24.51 12.67
CA ASN A 32 -3.16 -25.10 13.35
C ASN A 32 -1.93 -25.28 12.44
N LEU A 33 -1.81 -24.48 11.39
CA LEU A 33 -0.68 -24.56 10.46
C LEU A 33 0.64 -24.12 11.09
N MET A 34 0.58 -23.40 12.22
CA MET A 34 1.76 -22.96 12.97
C MET A 34 2.61 -24.15 13.42
N GLU A 35 2.00 -25.25 13.89
CA GLU A 35 2.71 -26.46 14.29
C GLU A 35 3.47 -27.09 13.14
N VAL A 36 2.87 -27.07 11.93
CA VAL A 36 3.50 -27.59 10.71
C VAL A 36 4.67 -26.72 10.25
N TYR A 37 4.53 -25.40 10.35
CA TYR A 37 5.61 -24.49 9.96
C TYR A 37 6.82 -24.59 10.91
N PHE A 38 6.59 -24.68 12.21
CA PHE A 38 7.65 -24.76 13.22
C PHE A 38 8.19 -26.18 13.45
N SER A 39 7.62 -27.21 12.84
CA SER A 39 8.24 -28.54 12.78
C SER A 39 9.47 -28.55 11.84
N LYS A 40 9.61 -27.56 10.97
CA LYS A 40 10.79 -27.33 10.12
C LYS A 40 11.71 -26.29 10.78
N PRO A 41 12.99 -26.19 10.38
CA PRO A 41 13.92 -25.19 10.94
C PRO A 41 13.59 -23.77 10.44
N LEU A 42 12.32 -23.37 10.58
CA LEU A 42 11.85 -22.04 10.23
C LEU A 42 11.74 -21.19 11.52
N THR A 43 12.35 -20.01 11.50
CA THR A 43 12.22 -19.08 12.61
C THR A 43 10.93 -18.25 12.47
N TRP A 44 10.42 -17.76 13.59
CA TRP A 44 9.28 -16.83 13.58
C TRP A 44 9.51 -15.61 12.67
N LYS A 45 10.75 -15.14 12.62
CA LYS A 45 11.11 -14.00 11.78
C LYS A 45 10.95 -14.33 10.29
N ASP A 46 11.40 -15.50 9.87
CA ASP A 46 11.31 -15.93 8.46
C ASP A 46 9.85 -16.05 8.03
N TYR A 47 8.99 -16.56 8.92
CA TYR A 47 7.56 -16.65 8.68
C TYR A 47 6.93 -15.26 8.45
N VAL A 48 7.17 -14.31 9.35
CA VAL A 48 6.59 -12.96 9.26
C VAL A 48 7.14 -12.22 8.02
N ILE A 49 8.45 -12.30 7.78
CA ILE A 49 9.08 -11.71 6.60
C ILE A 49 8.50 -12.28 5.32
N GLY A 50 8.29 -13.60 5.26
CA GLY A 50 7.67 -14.26 4.11
C GLY A 50 6.26 -13.73 3.83
N LYS A 51 5.44 -13.51 4.86
CA LYS A 51 4.09 -12.93 4.73
C LYS A 51 4.13 -11.48 4.25
N ILE A 52 5.03 -10.66 4.82
CA ILE A 52 5.22 -9.28 4.38
C ILE A 52 5.66 -9.25 2.91
N LEU A 53 6.66 -10.06 2.54
CA LEU A 53 7.19 -10.12 1.19
C LEU A 53 6.12 -10.53 0.18
N SER A 54 5.27 -11.49 0.53
CA SER A 54 4.16 -11.92 -0.31
C SER A 54 3.18 -10.78 -0.61
N LEU A 55 2.80 -9.98 0.41
CA LEU A 55 1.94 -8.82 0.23
C LEU A 55 2.62 -7.70 -0.56
N VAL A 56 3.92 -7.49 -0.34
CA VAL A 56 4.70 -6.50 -1.08
C VAL A 56 4.79 -6.87 -2.56
N ILE A 57 5.09 -8.13 -2.89
CA ILE A 57 5.15 -8.59 -4.27
C ILE A 57 3.78 -8.45 -4.95
N LEU A 58 2.71 -8.84 -4.28
CA LEU A 58 1.34 -8.70 -4.78
C LEU A 58 0.98 -7.22 -5.00
N GLY A 59 1.29 -6.36 -4.04
CA GLY A 59 1.06 -4.93 -4.16
C GLY A 59 1.88 -4.28 -5.30
N LEU A 60 3.15 -4.62 -5.43
CA LEU A 60 4.00 -4.14 -6.53
C LEU A 60 3.49 -4.62 -7.89
N SER A 61 3.03 -5.85 -8.00
CA SER A 61 2.47 -6.36 -9.25
C SER A 61 1.25 -5.55 -9.71
N ILE A 62 0.44 -5.07 -8.79
CA ILE A 62 -0.77 -4.30 -9.09
C ILE A 62 -0.45 -2.83 -9.40
N THR A 63 0.54 -2.23 -8.73
CA THR A 63 0.85 -0.80 -8.88
C THR A 63 1.97 -0.53 -9.86
N ALA A 64 3.10 -1.24 -9.74
CA ALA A 64 4.27 -0.97 -10.54
C ALA A 64 4.09 -1.42 -12.00
N VAL A 65 3.47 -2.57 -12.24
CA VAL A 65 3.30 -3.09 -13.61
C VAL A 65 2.45 -2.15 -14.48
N PRO A 66 1.23 -1.73 -14.10
CA PRO A 66 0.47 -0.79 -14.92
C PRO A 66 1.12 0.59 -14.98
N GLY A 67 1.77 1.04 -13.90
CA GLY A 67 2.49 2.31 -13.88
C GLY A 67 3.65 2.33 -14.88
N ILE A 68 4.45 1.27 -14.93
CA ILE A 68 5.56 1.14 -15.89
C ILE A 68 5.03 0.99 -17.32
N LEU A 69 3.97 0.21 -17.53
CA LEU A 69 3.32 0.09 -18.84
C LEU A 69 2.84 1.44 -19.37
N LEU A 70 2.28 2.26 -18.51
CA LEU A 70 1.77 3.59 -18.86
C LEU A 70 2.92 4.54 -19.27
N VAL A 71 4.07 4.48 -18.58
CA VAL A 71 5.29 5.21 -18.97
C VAL A 71 5.81 4.71 -20.32
N LEU A 72 5.82 3.39 -20.53
CA LEU A 72 6.26 2.79 -21.78
C LEU A 72 5.38 3.23 -22.96
N PHE A 73 4.06 3.18 -22.80
CA PHE A 73 3.11 3.65 -23.81
C PHE A 73 3.26 5.14 -24.11
N HIS A 74 3.48 5.96 -23.07
CA HIS A 74 3.71 7.38 -23.24
C HIS A 74 4.97 7.64 -24.10
N ASN A 75 6.06 6.91 -23.84
CA ASN A 75 7.30 7.05 -24.59
C ASN A 75 7.20 6.51 -26.04
N LEU A 76 6.35 5.49 -26.28
CA LEU A 76 6.12 4.95 -27.62
C LEU A 76 5.26 5.86 -28.51
N LEU A 77 4.31 6.58 -27.91
CA LEU A 77 3.37 7.44 -28.62
C LEU A 77 3.94 8.84 -28.93
N LEU A 78 4.95 9.29 -28.20
CA LEU A 78 5.63 10.56 -28.40
C LEU A 78 6.98 10.30 -29.09
N PRO A 79 7.11 10.59 -30.40
CA PRO A 79 8.37 10.42 -31.13
C PRO A 79 9.37 11.50 -30.73
N GLY A 80 10.27 11.19 -29.83
CA GLY A 80 11.39 12.03 -29.44
C GLY A 80 12.37 11.28 -28.56
N MET A 81 13.59 11.02 -29.09
CA MET A 81 14.65 10.34 -28.31
C MET A 81 15.07 11.11 -27.04
N GLU A 82 14.80 12.41 -26.96
CA GLU A 82 15.10 13.25 -25.78
C GLU A 82 14.22 12.90 -24.57
N THR A 83 13.02 12.35 -24.81
CA THR A 83 12.09 11.96 -23.74
C THR A 83 12.57 10.71 -22.99
N LEU A 84 13.26 9.80 -23.66
CA LEU A 84 13.76 8.55 -23.06
C LEU A 84 14.87 8.79 -22.03
N GLN A 85 15.80 9.74 -22.30
CA GLN A 85 16.89 10.06 -21.39
C GLN A 85 16.41 10.81 -20.15
N ASN A 86 15.34 11.59 -20.25
CA ASN A 86 14.80 12.36 -19.14
C ASN A 86 13.74 11.57 -18.31
N SER A 87 13.23 10.46 -18.87
CA SER A 87 12.17 9.63 -18.24
C SER A 87 12.70 8.48 -17.38
N TRP A 88 14.01 8.30 -17.26
CA TRP A 88 14.62 7.21 -16.50
C TRP A 88 14.24 7.22 -15.00
N TRP A 89 14.01 8.39 -14.44
CA TRP A 89 13.60 8.54 -13.02
C TRP A 89 12.15 8.20 -12.75
N TRP A 90 11.27 8.20 -13.75
CA TRP A 90 9.84 7.98 -13.56
C TRP A 90 9.50 6.57 -13.09
N PRO A 91 10.05 5.49 -13.65
CA PRO A 91 9.81 4.13 -13.13
C PRO A 91 10.33 3.95 -11.70
N LEU A 92 11.45 4.60 -11.37
CA LEU A 92 12.02 4.55 -10.03
C LEU A 92 11.12 5.28 -9.01
N SER A 93 10.61 6.45 -9.37
CA SER A 93 9.66 7.21 -8.54
C SER A 93 8.34 6.45 -8.34
N ILE A 94 7.83 5.77 -9.38
CA ILE A 94 6.62 4.94 -9.29
C ILE A 94 6.83 3.76 -8.33
N THR A 95 7.94 3.05 -8.46
CA THR A 95 8.25 1.92 -7.57
C THR A 95 8.50 2.37 -6.14
N GLY A 96 9.20 3.49 -5.94
CA GLY A 96 9.43 4.09 -4.63
C GLY A 96 8.12 4.51 -3.96
N TYR A 97 7.27 5.21 -4.67
CA TYR A 97 5.94 5.61 -4.18
C TYR A 97 5.07 4.40 -3.81
N SER A 98 5.08 3.37 -4.67
CA SER A 98 4.34 2.13 -4.40
C SER A 98 4.82 1.43 -3.13
N LEU A 99 6.14 1.36 -2.91
CA LEU A 99 6.72 0.78 -1.68
C LEU A 99 6.34 1.54 -0.42
N VAL A 100 6.37 2.87 -0.48
CA VAL A 100 5.99 3.73 0.66
C VAL A 100 4.52 3.52 1.06
N ILE A 101 3.65 3.21 0.11
CA ILE A 101 2.24 2.90 0.39
C ILE A 101 2.06 1.47 0.87
N ILE A 102 2.68 0.50 0.19
CA ILE A 102 2.46 -0.94 0.42
C ILE A 102 3.01 -1.37 1.77
N LEU A 103 4.21 -0.90 2.17
CA LEU A 103 4.86 -1.33 3.41
C LEU A 103 4.01 -1.06 4.67
N PRO A 104 3.59 0.19 4.96
CA PRO A 104 2.81 0.45 6.16
C PRO A 104 1.42 -0.18 6.11
N THR A 105 0.79 -0.25 4.92
CA THR A 105 -0.50 -0.92 4.77
C THR A 105 -0.40 -2.42 5.02
N ALA A 106 0.60 -3.09 4.47
CA ALA A 106 0.85 -4.52 4.68
C ALA A 106 1.12 -4.83 6.15
N LEU A 107 1.96 -4.03 6.82
CA LEU A 107 2.25 -4.19 8.24
C LEU A 107 0.98 -4.03 9.10
N CYS A 108 0.18 -3.02 8.83
CA CYS A 108 -1.07 -2.78 9.55
C CYS A 108 -2.07 -3.94 9.36
N ILE A 109 -2.23 -4.43 8.13
CA ILE A 109 -3.13 -5.54 7.80
C ILE A 109 -2.66 -6.83 8.48
N LEU A 110 -1.36 -7.14 8.45
CA LEU A 110 -0.80 -8.32 9.10
C LEU A 110 -0.91 -8.25 10.62
N ALA A 111 -0.69 -7.08 11.23
CA ALA A 111 -0.88 -6.88 12.65
C ALA A 111 -2.33 -7.14 13.08
N CYS A 112 -3.30 -6.61 12.34
CA CYS A 112 -4.72 -6.89 12.59
C CYS A 112 -5.07 -8.37 12.37
N SER A 113 -4.50 -9.00 11.34
CA SER A 113 -4.69 -10.44 11.06
C SER A 113 -4.11 -11.32 12.18
N ALA A 114 -3.04 -10.89 12.84
CA ALA A 114 -2.44 -11.62 13.95
C ALA A 114 -3.24 -11.52 15.26
N LEU A 115 -3.95 -10.40 15.45
CA LEU A 115 -4.68 -10.12 16.70
C LEU A 115 -6.09 -10.71 16.71
N LEU A 116 -6.67 -11.00 15.55
CA LEU A 116 -8.08 -11.35 15.43
C LEU A 116 -8.28 -12.82 15.04
N PRO A 117 -9.32 -13.49 15.59
CA PRO A 117 -9.51 -14.93 15.43
C PRO A 117 -10.06 -15.34 14.06
N SER A 118 -10.57 -14.40 13.25
CA SER A 118 -11.08 -14.72 11.93
C SER A 118 -10.86 -13.59 10.92
N GLN A 119 -10.77 -13.96 9.64
CA GLN A 119 -10.57 -13.05 8.52
C GLN A 119 -11.64 -11.95 8.46
N ASN A 120 -12.91 -12.29 8.71
CA ASN A 120 -14.02 -11.32 8.64
C ASN A 120 -13.87 -10.23 9.71
N TYR A 121 -13.52 -10.61 10.94
CA TYR A 121 -13.27 -9.63 12.01
C TYR A 121 -12.05 -8.77 11.70
N ALA A 122 -10.97 -9.35 11.16
CA ALA A 122 -9.82 -8.59 10.74
C ALA A 122 -10.16 -7.56 9.66
N THR A 123 -10.89 -7.97 8.63
CA THR A 123 -11.35 -7.09 7.55
C THR A 123 -12.21 -5.93 8.08
N ILE A 124 -13.21 -6.25 8.91
CA ILE A 124 -14.11 -5.23 9.48
C ILE A 124 -13.33 -4.25 10.35
N THR A 125 -12.44 -4.74 11.20
CA THR A 125 -11.62 -3.89 12.10
C THR A 125 -10.72 -2.93 11.32
N ILE A 126 -10.09 -3.40 10.25
CA ILE A 126 -9.21 -2.55 9.40
C ILE A 126 -10.04 -1.47 8.71
N VAL A 127 -11.20 -1.84 8.13
CA VAL A 127 -12.10 -0.88 7.48
C VAL A 127 -12.60 0.16 8.48
N MET A 128 -13.04 -0.28 9.66
CA MET A 128 -13.48 0.62 10.74
C MET A 128 -12.37 1.56 11.22
N ALA A 129 -11.15 1.05 11.37
CA ALA A 129 -9.99 1.87 11.75
C ALA A 129 -9.68 2.96 10.71
N LEU A 130 -9.80 2.66 9.42
CA LEU A 130 -9.61 3.64 8.35
C LEU A 130 -10.71 4.69 8.33
N VAL A 131 -11.98 4.27 8.44
CA VAL A 131 -13.11 5.20 8.51
C VAL A 131 -12.98 6.09 9.75
N ALA A 132 -12.61 5.52 10.89
CA ALA A 132 -12.37 6.29 12.11
C ALA A 132 -11.22 7.28 11.95
N ASN A 133 -10.10 6.88 11.33
CA ASN A 133 -8.97 7.78 11.08
C ASN A 133 -9.35 8.96 10.18
N THR A 134 -10.08 8.72 9.09
CA THR A 134 -10.53 9.78 8.18
C THR A 134 -11.55 10.70 8.83
N SER A 135 -12.48 10.15 9.63
CA SER A 135 -13.49 10.91 10.36
C SER A 135 -12.87 11.78 11.45
N LEU A 136 -11.92 11.24 12.22
CA LEU A 136 -11.19 11.98 13.25
C LEU A 136 -10.37 13.13 12.66
N ALA A 137 -9.67 12.89 11.55
CA ALA A 137 -8.92 13.95 10.86
C ALA A 137 -9.84 15.06 10.36
N GLY A 138 -11.01 14.70 9.82
CA GLY A 138 -12.04 15.69 9.41
C GLY A 138 -12.60 16.49 10.57
N LEU A 139 -12.88 15.85 11.71
CA LEU A 139 -13.36 16.54 12.91
C LEU A 139 -12.30 17.48 13.51
N LEU A 140 -11.05 17.02 13.60
CA LEU A 140 -9.93 17.83 14.09
C LEU A 140 -9.68 19.04 13.20
N ALA A 141 -9.69 18.88 11.89
CA ALA A 141 -9.55 19.97 10.94
C ALA A 141 -10.71 20.99 11.03
N GLY A 142 -11.94 20.50 11.28
CA GLY A 142 -13.11 21.36 11.48
C GLY A 142 -13.10 22.14 12.79
N LEU A 143 -12.68 21.50 13.89
CA LEU A 143 -12.66 22.12 15.22
C LEU A 143 -11.50 23.11 15.40
N LEU A 144 -10.31 22.76 14.91
CA LEU A 144 -9.10 23.57 15.11
C LEU A 144 -8.87 24.59 13.99
N ARG A 145 -9.72 24.60 12.95
CA ARG A 145 -9.69 25.54 11.82
C ARG A 145 -8.35 25.58 11.06
N GLU A 146 -7.48 24.62 11.30
CA GLU A 146 -6.20 24.46 10.62
C GLU A 146 -6.23 23.26 9.69
N ARG A 147 -5.87 23.48 8.42
CA ARG A 147 -5.85 22.43 7.38
C ARG A 147 -4.74 21.40 7.56
N ASP A 148 -3.78 21.68 8.44
CA ASP A 148 -2.63 20.79 8.65
C ASP A 148 -2.99 19.48 9.34
N TYR A 149 -4.07 19.44 10.13
CA TYR A 149 -4.58 18.21 10.74
C TYR A 149 -5.18 17.21 9.74
N LEU A 150 -5.53 17.66 8.54
CA LEU A 150 -5.91 16.74 7.45
C LEU A 150 -4.76 15.83 7.02
N ALA A 151 -3.50 16.22 7.28
CA ALA A 151 -2.33 15.40 7.02
C ALA A 151 -2.23 14.17 7.95
N VAL A 152 -2.94 14.15 9.07
CA VAL A 152 -3.04 12.99 9.97
C VAL A 152 -3.87 11.87 9.34
N SER A 153 -4.74 12.18 8.36
CA SER A 153 -5.46 11.15 7.64
C SER A 153 -4.51 10.40 6.69
N PHE A 154 -4.53 9.07 6.79
CA PHE A 154 -3.70 8.19 5.97
C PHE A 154 -3.79 8.48 4.45
N PRO A 155 -4.99 8.64 3.84
CA PRO A 155 -5.10 8.92 2.41
C PRO A 155 -4.55 10.30 1.99
N LEU A 156 -4.62 11.31 2.86
CA LEU A 156 -4.12 12.64 2.55
C LEU A 156 -2.60 12.77 2.76
N SER A 157 -2.04 12.05 3.73
CA SER A 157 -0.58 11.96 3.89
C SER A 157 0.08 11.29 2.69
N LEU A 158 -0.54 10.23 2.14
CA LEU A 158 -0.10 9.58 0.92
C LEU A 158 -0.11 10.53 -0.29
N ARG A 159 -1.13 11.37 -0.38
CA ARG A 159 -1.20 12.40 -1.43
C ARG A 159 -0.05 13.40 -1.34
N ARG A 160 0.27 13.90 -0.14
CA ARG A 160 1.41 14.82 0.06
C ARG A 160 2.75 14.18 -0.30
N VAL A 161 2.98 12.93 0.09
CA VAL A 161 4.19 12.19 -0.28
C VAL A 161 4.29 12.03 -1.79
N GLY A 162 3.18 11.72 -2.46
CA GLY A 162 3.13 11.65 -3.92
C GLY A 162 3.44 12.99 -4.59
N GLU A 163 2.82 14.07 -4.13
CA GLU A 163 3.07 15.41 -4.65
C GLU A 163 4.54 15.82 -4.48
N PHE A 164 5.18 15.48 -3.36
CA PHE A 164 6.60 15.74 -3.12
C PHE A 164 7.51 14.95 -4.07
N LEU A 165 7.30 13.64 -4.21
CA LEU A 165 8.10 12.77 -5.08
C LEU A 165 8.00 13.13 -6.56
N PHE A 166 6.82 13.57 -7.00
CA PHE A 166 6.61 13.96 -8.40
C PHE A 166 6.93 15.44 -8.69
N ASN A 167 6.96 16.31 -7.67
CA ASN A 167 7.30 17.73 -7.86
C ASN A 167 8.81 17.95 -7.91
N GLU A 168 9.60 17.11 -7.25
CA GLU A 168 11.07 17.18 -7.27
C GLU A 168 11.67 16.66 -8.59
N SER A 169 10.86 16.02 -9.43
CA SER A 169 11.25 15.53 -10.78
C SER A 169 11.03 16.56 -11.90
N ARG A 170 10.74 17.81 -11.57
CA ARG A 170 10.72 18.95 -12.50
C ARG A 170 11.96 19.79 -12.33
#